data_777ce562d20214a237227fa70dbcc953
#
_entry.id   777ce562d20214a237227fa70dbcc953
#
_cell.length_a   1.000
_cell.length_b   1.000
_cell.length_c   1.000
_cell.angle_alpha   90.00
_cell.angle_beta   90.00
_cell.angle_gamma   90.00
#
_symmetry.space_group_name_H-M   'P 1'
#
loop_
_entity.id
_entity.type
_entity.pdbx_description
1 polymer ?
#
loop_
_entity_poly.entity_id
_entity_poly.type
_entity_poly.pdbx_seq_one_letter_code
_entity_poly.pdbx_strand_id
1 'polypeptide(L)'
;MKKLSLTLAAVFFLAACQQPAAEQAAETPAAKTDATASYNAAQKAYAAANDKMHVGMGNINADADIAFMQGMIPHHRGAVDMAKVALEHGKDPEVRTLAQKVIAAQEAEMKDMQAWLDKKGVAAQKPLTAADHAAMGH
;
A
#
# COMPACT_ATOMS: atom_id res chain seq x y z
N MET A 1 43.33 -31.27 -57.04
CA MET A 1 42.04 -31.26 -56.37
C MET A 1 42.16 -30.35 -55.16
N LYS A 2 41.77 -29.08 -55.37
CA LYS A 2 41.91 -27.96 -54.33
C LYS A 2 40.62 -27.86 -53.51
N LYS A 3 40.71 -28.12 -52.23
CA LYS A 3 39.61 -27.97 -51.29
C LYS A 3 39.57 -26.51 -50.84
N LEU A 4 38.52 -25.83 -51.21
CA LEU A 4 38.24 -24.44 -50.81
C LEU A 4 37.38 -24.46 -49.51
N SER A 5 38.00 -24.13 -48.40
CA SER A 5 37.30 -24.01 -47.12
C SER A 5 36.73 -22.59 -47.01
N LEU A 6 35.41 -22.49 -46.97
CA LEU A 6 34.68 -21.24 -46.77
C LEU A 6 34.37 -21.10 -45.27
N THR A 7 35.09 -20.20 -44.59
CA THR A 7 34.83 -19.86 -43.19
C THR A 7 33.75 -18.79 -43.15
N LEU A 8 32.58 -19.17 -42.63
CA LEU A 8 31.46 -18.28 -42.39
C LEU A 8 31.64 -17.61 -41.02
N ALA A 9 32.01 -16.34 -41.01
CA ALA A 9 32.06 -15.52 -39.77
C ALA A 9 30.65 -15.06 -39.40
N ALA A 10 30.10 -15.63 -38.33
CA ALA A 10 28.83 -15.17 -37.75
C ALA A 10 29.12 -13.94 -36.88
N VAL A 11 28.67 -12.78 -37.31
CA VAL A 11 28.67 -11.55 -36.52
C VAL A 11 27.42 -11.55 -35.63
N PHE A 12 27.59 -11.82 -34.35
CA PHE A 12 26.54 -11.63 -33.36
C PHE A 12 26.41 -10.13 -33.03
N PHE A 13 25.36 -9.49 -33.53
CA PHE A 13 24.93 -8.21 -33.03
C PHE A 13 24.23 -8.42 -31.68
N LEU A 14 24.93 -8.12 -30.58
CA LEU A 14 24.27 -7.89 -29.28
C LEU A 14 23.53 -6.54 -29.37
N ALA A 15 22.25 -6.57 -29.64
CA ALA A 15 21.38 -5.44 -29.38
C ALA A 15 21.19 -5.31 -27.85
N ALA A 16 22.00 -4.47 -27.21
CA ALA A 16 21.78 -4.03 -25.86
C ALA A 16 20.48 -3.19 -25.84
N CYS A 17 19.40 -3.74 -25.37
CA CYS A 17 18.22 -2.97 -24.99
C CYS A 17 18.60 -2.10 -23.79
N GLN A 18 19.02 -0.87 -24.05
CA GLN A 18 19.09 0.18 -23.03
C GLN A 18 17.64 0.57 -22.73
N GLN A 19 17.11 0.05 -21.62
CA GLN A 19 15.94 0.64 -20.99
C GLN A 19 16.31 2.05 -20.51
N PRO A 20 15.56 3.10 -20.86
CA PRO A 20 15.77 4.39 -20.26
C PRO A 20 15.57 4.23 -18.75
N ALA A 21 16.58 4.62 -17.97
CA ALA A 21 16.46 4.76 -16.53
C ALA A 21 15.26 5.68 -16.29
N ALA A 22 14.21 5.13 -15.69
CA ALA A 22 13.15 5.96 -15.16
C ALA A 22 13.79 6.85 -14.11
N GLU A 23 13.89 8.11 -14.42
CA GLU A 23 14.27 9.19 -13.52
C GLU A 23 13.28 9.13 -12.35
N GLN A 24 13.73 8.55 -11.25
CA GLN A 24 13.02 8.66 -9.98
C GLN A 24 13.07 10.15 -9.62
N ALA A 25 12.02 10.86 -10.01
CA ALA A 25 11.75 12.16 -9.46
C ALA A 25 11.72 11.99 -7.95
N ALA A 26 12.74 12.53 -7.27
CA ALA A 26 12.74 12.67 -5.83
C ALA A 26 11.47 13.45 -5.48
N GLU A 27 10.46 12.75 -4.96
CA GLU A 27 9.30 13.40 -4.36
C GLU A 27 9.82 14.18 -3.15
N THR A 28 10.05 15.45 -3.36
CA THR A 28 10.15 16.43 -2.28
C THR A 28 8.89 16.26 -1.43
N PRO A 29 9.00 16.16 -0.09
CA PRO A 29 7.81 16.15 0.75
C PRO A 29 7.05 17.44 0.49
N ALA A 30 5.96 17.34 -0.29
CA ALA A 30 5.09 18.46 -0.56
C ALA A 30 4.56 18.94 0.80
N ALA A 31 4.92 20.17 1.15
CA ALA A 31 4.30 20.87 2.23
C ALA A 31 2.79 20.61 2.14
N LYS A 32 2.17 20.18 3.25
CA LYS A 32 0.72 19.97 3.38
C LYS A 32 0.05 21.35 3.26
N THR A 33 0.07 21.93 2.06
CA THR A 33 -0.80 23.04 1.71
C THR A 33 -2.21 22.48 1.74
N ASP A 34 -3.14 23.24 2.25
CA ASP A 34 -4.56 22.91 2.49
C ASP A 34 -5.33 22.52 1.20
N ALA A 35 -4.79 21.52 0.49
CA ALA A 35 -5.36 20.96 -0.75
C ALA A 35 -6.76 20.36 -0.50
N THR A 36 -7.10 20.07 0.77
CA THR A 36 -8.38 19.49 1.15
C THR A 36 -9.49 20.55 1.32
N ALA A 37 -9.17 21.84 1.29
CA ALA A 37 -10.17 22.90 1.45
C ALA A 37 -11.24 22.87 0.34
N SER A 38 -10.86 22.44 -0.89
CA SER A 38 -11.77 22.33 -2.04
C SER A 38 -12.45 20.96 -2.17
N TYR A 39 -12.16 20.01 -1.31
CA TYR A 39 -12.69 18.65 -1.40
C TYR A 39 -14.20 18.62 -1.13
N ASN A 40 -14.94 17.83 -1.93
CA ASN A 40 -16.31 17.46 -1.61
C ASN A 40 -16.36 16.46 -0.44
N ALA A 41 -17.57 16.11 0.02
CA ALA A 41 -17.77 15.23 1.18
C ALA A 41 -17.10 13.86 1.02
N ALA A 42 -17.23 13.24 -0.16
CA ALA A 42 -16.60 11.94 -0.43
C ALA A 42 -15.07 12.03 -0.41
N GLN A 43 -14.49 13.05 -1.04
CA GLN A 43 -13.04 13.26 -1.04
C GLN A 43 -12.50 13.46 0.38
N LYS A 44 -13.19 14.23 1.22
CA LYS A 44 -12.82 14.41 2.64
C LYS A 44 -12.90 13.11 3.41
N ALA A 45 -13.92 12.29 3.16
CA ALA A 45 -14.08 11.00 3.81
C ALA A 45 -12.97 10.01 3.40
N TYR A 46 -12.59 9.95 2.10
CA TYR A 46 -11.46 9.15 1.65
C TYR A 46 -10.13 9.62 2.22
N ALA A 47 -9.88 10.93 2.27
CA ALA A 47 -8.68 11.48 2.88
C ALA A 47 -8.58 11.07 4.36
N ALA A 48 -9.68 11.20 5.12
CA ALA A 48 -9.71 10.79 6.52
C ALA A 48 -9.49 9.28 6.71
N ALA A 49 -10.00 8.43 5.82
CA ALA A 49 -9.74 6.98 5.85
C ALA A 49 -8.25 6.66 5.61
N ASN A 50 -7.63 7.32 4.64
CA ASN A 50 -6.20 7.20 4.35
C ASN A 50 -5.34 7.67 5.52
N ASP A 51 -5.63 8.81 6.11
CA ASP A 51 -4.89 9.35 7.27
C ASP A 51 -4.93 8.37 8.45
N LYS A 52 -6.10 7.81 8.75
CA LYS A 52 -6.24 6.79 9.81
C LYS A 52 -5.42 5.54 9.53
N MET A 53 -5.37 5.09 8.26
CA MET A 53 -4.57 3.94 7.87
C MET A 53 -3.09 4.20 8.12
N HIS A 54 -2.57 5.34 7.67
CA HIS A 54 -1.17 5.71 7.86
C HIS A 54 -0.79 5.84 9.34
N VAL A 55 -1.63 6.51 10.14
CA VAL A 55 -1.45 6.61 11.60
C VAL A 55 -1.42 5.22 12.26
N GLY A 56 -2.20 4.27 11.73
CA GLY A 56 -2.26 2.90 12.25
C GLY A 56 -1.02 2.05 11.97
N MET A 57 -0.19 2.42 11.00
CA MET A 57 0.97 1.63 10.56
C MET A 57 2.25 1.82 11.40
N GLY A 58 2.17 2.24 12.63
CA GLY A 58 3.16 2.36 13.69
C GLY A 58 4.59 1.81 13.47
N ASN A 59 5.29 1.48 14.54
CA ASN A 59 6.66 0.97 14.49
C ASN A 59 6.71 -0.46 13.92
N ILE A 60 7.69 -0.71 13.04
CA ILE A 60 7.91 -2.03 12.44
C ILE A 60 8.62 -2.93 13.45
N ASN A 61 8.05 -4.11 13.74
CA ASN A 61 8.64 -5.11 14.61
C ASN A 61 9.90 -5.72 13.97
N ALA A 62 10.89 -6.13 14.78
CA ALA A 62 12.09 -6.79 14.28
C ALA A 62 11.81 -8.21 13.76
N ASP A 63 10.77 -8.89 14.27
CA ASP A 63 10.29 -10.17 13.75
C ASP A 63 9.40 -9.92 12.54
N ALA A 64 9.76 -10.48 11.40
CA ALA A 64 9.07 -10.25 10.13
C ALA A 64 7.62 -10.75 10.11
N ASP A 65 7.33 -11.87 10.78
CA ASP A 65 5.98 -12.42 10.84
C ASP A 65 5.08 -11.52 11.71
N ILE A 66 5.61 -11.05 12.83
CA ILE A 66 4.91 -10.12 13.71
C ILE A 66 4.71 -8.78 13.00
N ALA A 67 5.74 -8.26 12.33
CA ALA A 67 5.68 -7.01 11.57
C ALA A 67 4.59 -7.08 10.50
N PHE A 68 4.50 -8.20 9.77
CA PHE A 68 3.47 -8.42 8.76
C PHE A 68 2.06 -8.37 9.37
N MET A 69 1.80 -9.18 10.41
CA MET A 69 0.49 -9.25 11.03
C MET A 69 0.07 -7.91 11.66
N GLN A 70 1.01 -7.23 12.33
CA GLN A 70 0.74 -5.93 12.94
C GLN A 70 0.50 -4.83 11.91
N GLY A 71 1.24 -4.82 10.79
CA GLY A 71 1.09 -3.82 9.73
C GLY A 71 -0.16 -4.04 8.89
N MET A 72 -0.54 -5.30 8.63
CA MET A 72 -1.71 -5.61 7.82
C MET A 72 -3.04 -5.28 8.50
N ILE A 73 -3.14 -5.35 9.82
CA ILE A 73 -4.38 -4.99 10.53
C ILE A 73 -4.81 -3.53 10.28
N PRO A 74 -3.97 -2.49 10.48
CA PRO A 74 -4.36 -1.12 10.16
C PRO A 74 -4.57 -0.91 8.65
N HIS A 75 -3.82 -1.59 7.79
CA HIS A 75 -4.02 -1.54 6.35
C HIS A 75 -5.42 -2.06 5.95
N HIS A 76 -5.83 -3.21 6.48
CA HIS A 76 -7.16 -3.78 6.26
C HIS A 76 -8.27 -2.90 6.82
N ARG A 77 -8.04 -2.30 7.98
CA ARG A 77 -8.98 -1.33 8.56
C ARG A 77 -9.17 -0.12 7.65
N GLY A 78 -8.10 0.39 7.04
CA GLY A 78 -8.16 1.45 6.03
C GLY A 78 -9.00 1.04 4.81
N ALA A 79 -8.83 -0.18 4.30
CA ALA A 79 -9.63 -0.71 3.21
C ALA A 79 -11.13 -0.80 3.57
N VAL A 80 -11.45 -1.23 4.79
CA VAL A 80 -12.84 -1.23 5.31
C VAL A 80 -13.40 0.18 5.39
N ASP A 81 -12.65 1.14 5.92
CA ASP A 81 -13.08 2.54 6.00
C ASP A 81 -13.33 3.12 4.60
N MET A 82 -12.44 2.89 3.63
CA MET A 82 -12.64 3.30 2.23
C MET A 82 -13.86 2.64 1.59
N ALA A 83 -14.10 1.36 1.83
CA ALA A 83 -15.29 0.65 1.34
C ALA A 83 -16.58 1.22 1.93
N LYS A 84 -16.58 1.64 3.20
CA LYS A 84 -17.71 2.35 3.83
C LYS A 84 -17.99 3.70 3.16
N VAL A 85 -16.94 4.46 2.81
CA VAL A 85 -17.10 5.71 2.04
C VAL A 85 -17.73 5.43 0.67
N ALA A 86 -17.32 4.34 -0.03
CA ALA A 86 -17.93 3.94 -1.28
C ALA A 86 -19.42 3.58 -1.13
N LEU A 87 -19.80 2.96 0.00
CA LEU A 87 -21.21 2.67 0.30
C LEU A 87 -22.02 3.91 0.64
N GLU A 88 -21.42 4.93 1.25
CA GLU A 88 -22.10 6.16 1.64
C GLU A 88 -22.30 7.11 0.46
N HIS A 89 -21.26 7.29 -0.35
CA HIS A 89 -21.21 8.32 -1.40
C HIS A 89 -21.31 7.77 -2.83
N GLY A 90 -20.95 6.50 -3.05
CA GLY A 90 -20.96 5.86 -4.36
C GLY A 90 -22.36 5.50 -4.83
N LYS A 91 -22.61 5.66 -6.12
CA LYS A 91 -23.92 5.38 -6.75
C LYS A 91 -23.91 4.14 -7.63
N ASP A 92 -22.73 3.72 -8.08
CA ASP A 92 -22.56 2.56 -8.95
C ASP A 92 -22.87 1.25 -8.19
N PRO A 93 -23.81 0.42 -8.64
CA PRO A 93 -24.21 -0.81 -7.96
C PRO A 93 -23.10 -1.87 -7.92
N GLU A 94 -22.21 -1.91 -8.93
CA GLU A 94 -21.11 -2.86 -8.96
C GLU A 94 -20.05 -2.47 -7.93
N VAL A 95 -19.72 -1.17 -7.83
CA VAL A 95 -18.81 -0.64 -6.83
C VAL A 95 -19.35 -0.87 -5.41
N ARG A 96 -20.63 -0.63 -5.20
CA ARG A 96 -21.29 -0.88 -3.91
C ARG A 96 -21.25 -2.36 -3.52
N THR A 97 -21.51 -3.25 -4.47
CA THR A 97 -21.40 -4.70 -4.26
C THR A 97 -19.98 -5.13 -3.93
N LEU A 98 -19.00 -4.59 -4.64
CA LEU A 98 -17.58 -4.83 -4.34
C LEU A 98 -17.20 -4.34 -2.95
N ALA A 99 -17.62 -3.14 -2.57
CA ALA A 99 -17.35 -2.56 -1.25
C ALA A 99 -17.88 -3.44 -0.10
N GLN A 100 -19.09 -4.00 -0.25
CA GLN A 100 -19.63 -4.96 0.74
C GLN A 100 -18.77 -6.22 0.86
N LYS A 101 -18.31 -6.77 -0.27
CA LYS A 101 -17.41 -7.94 -0.27
C LYS A 101 -16.06 -7.62 0.36
N VAL A 102 -15.50 -6.45 0.08
CA VAL A 102 -14.25 -5.98 0.70
C VAL A 102 -14.41 -5.90 2.22
N ILE A 103 -15.47 -5.28 2.72
CA ILE A 103 -15.70 -5.20 4.17
C ILE A 103 -15.70 -6.60 4.79
N ALA A 104 -16.50 -7.52 4.25
CA ALA A 104 -16.63 -8.87 4.82
C ALA A 104 -15.29 -9.64 4.81
N ALA A 105 -14.54 -9.58 3.71
CA ALA A 105 -13.24 -10.25 3.58
C ALA A 105 -12.20 -9.67 4.54
N GLN A 106 -12.06 -8.33 4.55
CA GLN A 106 -11.07 -7.64 5.37
C GLN A 106 -11.33 -7.80 6.87
N GLU A 107 -12.60 -7.80 7.30
CA GLU A 107 -12.96 -8.04 8.70
C GLU A 107 -12.63 -9.48 9.13
N ALA A 108 -12.85 -10.48 8.27
CA ALA A 108 -12.48 -11.87 8.55
C ALA A 108 -10.94 -12.01 8.66
N GLU A 109 -10.19 -11.48 7.73
CA GLU A 109 -8.72 -11.52 7.73
C GLU A 109 -8.12 -10.79 8.95
N MET A 110 -8.66 -9.62 9.32
CA MET A 110 -8.22 -8.93 10.55
C MET A 110 -8.43 -9.78 11.79
N LYS A 111 -9.54 -10.52 11.87
CA LYS A 111 -9.80 -11.41 12.99
C LYS A 111 -8.79 -12.55 13.06
N ASP A 112 -8.42 -13.12 11.90
CA ASP A 112 -7.43 -14.20 11.84
C ASP A 112 -6.03 -13.70 12.24
N MET A 113 -5.64 -12.53 11.75
CA MET A 113 -4.37 -11.87 12.12
C MET A 113 -4.32 -11.56 13.62
N GLN A 114 -5.41 -11.04 14.19
CA GLN A 114 -5.49 -10.76 15.62
C GLN A 114 -5.37 -12.05 16.44
N ALA A 115 -6.08 -13.11 16.04
CA ALA A 115 -6.03 -14.39 16.73
C ALA A 115 -4.62 -15.02 16.69
N TRP A 116 -3.87 -14.79 15.61
CA TRP A 116 -2.48 -15.23 15.50
C TRP A 116 -1.57 -14.44 16.46
N LEU A 117 -1.69 -13.11 16.50
CA LEU A 117 -0.95 -12.25 17.44
C LEU A 117 -1.24 -12.63 18.89
N ASP A 118 -2.50 -12.87 19.24
CA ASP A 118 -2.92 -13.27 20.58
C ASP A 118 -2.24 -14.59 21.01
N LYS A 119 -2.17 -15.59 20.11
CA LYS A 119 -1.45 -16.85 20.37
C LYS A 119 0.05 -16.65 20.61
N LYS A 120 0.64 -15.59 20.04
CA LYS A 120 2.05 -15.22 20.24
C LYS A 120 2.26 -14.34 21.48
N GLY A 121 1.20 -13.93 22.16
CA GLY A 121 1.27 -12.99 23.29
C GLY A 121 1.68 -11.57 22.89
N VAL A 122 1.45 -11.22 21.61
CA VAL A 122 1.83 -9.93 21.03
C VAL A 122 0.58 -9.10 20.78
N ALA A 123 0.55 -7.89 21.31
CA ALA A 123 -0.54 -6.96 21.03
C ALA A 123 -0.53 -6.49 19.56
N ALA A 124 -1.71 -6.24 18.99
CA ALA A 124 -1.82 -5.45 17.77
C ALA A 124 -1.16 -4.08 17.97
N GLN A 125 -0.66 -3.48 16.88
CA GLN A 125 -0.07 -2.15 16.99
C GLN A 125 -1.09 -1.13 17.50
N LYS A 126 -0.65 -0.35 18.49
CA LYS A 126 -1.40 0.82 18.91
C LYS A 126 -1.26 1.90 17.81
N PRO A 127 -2.34 2.53 17.38
CA PRO A 127 -2.26 3.67 16.47
C PRO A 127 -1.30 4.74 17.01
N LEU A 128 -0.46 5.28 16.14
CA LEU A 128 0.40 6.40 16.49
C LEU A 128 -0.46 7.63 16.85
N THR A 129 -0.05 8.32 17.90
CA THR A 129 -0.67 9.59 18.28
C THR A 129 -0.02 10.75 17.51
N ALA A 130 -0.65 11.92 17.53
CA ALA A 130 -0.04 13.13 16.96
C ALA A 130 1.31 13.46 17.62
N ALA A 131 1.48 13.12 18.90
CA ALA A 131 2.74 13.29 19.63
C ALA A 131 3.83 12.32 19.13
N ASP A 132 3.46 11.08 18.78
CA ASP A 132 4.41 10.10 18.22
C ASP A 132 4.91 10.56 16.85
N HIS A 133 4.04 11.14 16.00
CA HIS A 133 4.43 11.72 14.71
C HIS A 133 5.38 12.91 14.87
N ALA A 134 5.12 13.79 15.83
CA ALA A 134 6.00 14.92 16.10
C ALA A 134 7.39 14.48 16.58
N ALA A 135 7.48 13.40 17.34
CA ALA A 135 8.75 12.84 17.82
C ALA A 135 9.55 12.14 16.71
N MET A 136 8.91 11.66 15.64
CA MET A 136 9.56 11.02 14.49
C MET A 136 10.09 12.01 13.43
N GLY A 137 9.88 13.31 13.60
CA GLY A 137 10.53 14.36 12.78
C GLY A 137 9.98 14.48 11.34
N HIS A 138 8.72 14.17 11.12
CA HIS A 138 8.02 14.38 9.83
C HIS A 138 7.19 15.65 9.82
#